data_977079d2abdf8dbb1906aa691a635027
#
_entry.id   977079d2abdf8dbb1906aa691a635027
#
_cell.length_a   1.000
_cell.length_b   1.000
_cell.length_c   1.000
_cell.angle_alpha   90.00
_cell.angle_beta   90.00
_cell.angle_gamma   90.00
#
_symmetry.space_group_name_H-M   'P 1'
#
loop_
_entity.id
_entity.type
_entity.pdbx_description
1 polymer ?
#
loop_
_entity_poly.entity_id
_entity_poly.type
_entity_poly.pdbx_seq_one_letter_code
_entity_poly.pdbx_strand_id
1 'polypeptide(L)'
;AVLITGFKLSSGKTRAGAQDEVTVRYTLYIRGLRQVSVDAVMAETEEITDAEYGGSVGHIVGEVLKQPAKENVLLEDGTYTTAVYDDRYDLYVTLETPAVETENGVFTPDDRPLYFGGTVGINNGHVETFGEIVELEILR
;
A
#
# COMPACT_ATOMS: atom_id res chain seq x y z
N ALA A 1 2.82 14.60 18.98
CA ALA A 1 2.67 13.51 19.47
C ALA A 1 1.45 13.25 20.28
N VAL A 2 0.89 14.17 20.72
CA VAL A 2 -0.22 14.07 21.37
C VAL A 2 -1.29 13.35 20.80
N LEU A 3 -1.61 13.60 19.68
CA LEU A 3 -2.65 13.08 19.10
C LEU A 3 -2.74 11.67 19.21
N ILE A 4 -1.80 11.04 19.46
CA ILE A 4 -1.87 9.72 19.45
C ILE A 4 -2.55 9.26 20.64
N THR A 5 -2.96 10.08 21.48
CA THR A 5 -3.69 9.71 22.64
C THR A 5 -4.82 8.82 22.24
N GLY A 6 -5.48 9.09 21.17
CA GLY A 6 -6.59 8.28 20.80
C GLY A 6 -6.14 6.89 20.46
N PHE A 7 -5.00 6.81 19.89
CA PHE A 7 -4.43 5.59 19.48
C PHE A 7 -4.16 4.78 20.71
N LYS A 8 -3.51 5.36 21.66
CA LYS A 8 -3.14 4.68 22.83
C LYS A 8 -4.33 4.16 23.54
N LEU A 9 -5.34 4.92 23.60
CA LEU A 9 -6.51 4.49 24.30
C LEU A 9 -7.13 3.32 23.60
N SER A 10 -7.17 3.34 22.33
CA SER A 10 -7.84 2.26 21.66
C SER A 10 -7.02 1.01 21.80
N SER A 11 -5.76 1.16 22.03
CA SER A 11 -5.00 -0.04 22.11
C SER A 11 -4.76 -0.22 23.55
N GLY A 12 -5.51 0.43 24.34
CA GLY A 12 -5.34 0.36 25.71
C GLY A 12 -5.02 -1.02 26.12
N LYS A 13 -5.34 -1.94 25.42
CA LYS A 13 -4.95 -3.18 25.69
C LYS A 13 -3.61 -3.18 25.21
N THR A 14 -2.76 -3.23 25.79
CA THR A 14 -1.49 -3.25 25.57
C THR A 14 -0.98 -4.32 24.76
N ARG A 15 -0.13 -4.06 23.93
CA ARG A 15 0.63 -5.03 23.23
C ARG A 15 1.83 -5.33 24.07
N ALA A 16 2.40 -6.47 23.91
CA ALA A 16 3.60 -6.83 24.59
C ALA A 16 4.70 -5.97 24.01
N GLY A 17 5.56 -5.46 24.82
CA GLY A 17 6.66 -4.65 24.38
C GLY A 17 6.33 -3.20 24.18
N ALA A 18 7.31 -2.42 23.82
CA ALA A 18 7.15 -0.99 23.63
C ALA A 18 6.37 -0.70 22.39
N GLN A 19 5.60 0.35 22.41
CA GLN A 19 4.85 0.81 21.27
C GLN A 19 5.17 2.26 21.04
N ASP A 20 5.55 2.59 19.81
CA ASP A 20 5.80 3.96 19.43
C ASP A 20 4.83 4.31 18.31
N GLU A 21 4.21 5.47 18.43
CA GLU A 21 3.34 5.96 17.38
C GLU A 21 4.20 6.65 16.36
N VAL A 22 4.08 6.27 15.13
CA VAL A 22 4.92 6.79 14.06
C VAL A 22 4.08 7.04 12.83
N THR A 23 4.67 7.65 11.83
CA THR A 23 4.07 7.78 10.52
C THR A 23 4.90 6.89 9.59
N VAL A 24 4.24 6.12 8.77
CA VAL A 24 4.91 5.24 7.84
C VAL A 24 4.58 5.69 6.42
N ARG A 25 5.61 5.75 5.59
CA ARG A 25 5.44 6.01 4.16
C ARG A 25 5.79 4.71 3.47
N TYR A 26 4.91 4.21 2.64
CA TYR A 26 5.17 2.96 1.93
C TYR A 26 4.68 3.05 0.49
N THR A 27 5.31 2.30 -0.40
CA THR A 27 4.96 2.30 -1.81
C THR A 27 4.37 0.94 -2.17
N LEU A 28 3.19 0.97 -2.79
CA LEU A 28 2.54 -0.23 -3.28
C LEU A 28 2.79 -0.38 -4.77
N TYR A 29 3.12 -1.58 -5.18
CA TYR A 29 3.27 -1.93 -6.58
C TYR A 29 2.00 -2.69 -6.96
N ILE A 30 1.20 -2.11 -7.85
CA ILE A 30 -0.08 -2.68 -8.29
C ILE A 30 0.05 -3.05 -9.75
N ARG A 31 -0.16 -4.31 -10.08
CA ARG A 31 0.12 -4.81 -11.41
C ARG A 31 -1.10 -5.00 -12.28
N GLY A 32 -0.93 -4.74 -13.58
CA GLY A 32 -1.87 -5.19 -14.60
C GLY A 32 -3.23 -4.52 -14.63
N LEU A 33 -3.30 -3.27 -14.25
CA LEU A 33 -4.57 -2.56 -14.26
C LEU A 33 -4.91 -2.03 -15.65
N ARG A 34 -6.18 -2.05 -15.98
CA ARG A 34 -6.65 -1.39 -17.19
C ARG A 34 -6.72 0.10 -16.95
N GLN A 35 -6.72 0.91 -18.00
CA GLN A 35 -6.75 2.35 -17.86
C GLN A 35 -7.94 2.84 -17.00
N VAL A 36 -9.09 2.21 -17.14
CA VAL A 36 -10.24 2.61 -16.34
C VAL A 36 -9.97 2.39 -14.85
N SER A 37 -9.26 1.35 -14.49
CA SER A 37 -8.91 1.09 -13.09
C SER A 37 -7.80 2.03 -12.63
N VAL A 38 -6.87 2.39 -13.53
CA VAL A 38 -5.82 3.35 -13.20
C VAL A 38 -6.49 4.69 -12.88
N ASP A 39 -7.46 5.12 -13.69
CA ASP A 39 -8.15 6.37 -13.47
C ASP A 39 -8.90 6.32 -12.13
N ALA A 40 -9.46 5.17 -11.79
CA ALA A 40 -10.19 5.00 -10.54
C ALA A 40 -9.23 5.08 -9.33
N VAL A 41 -8.03 4.51 -9.44
CA VAL A 41 -7.06 4.57 -8.35
C VAL A 41 -6.61 6.01 -8.15
N MET A 42 -6.46 6.77 -9.25
CA MET A 42 -5.98 8.13 -9.18
C MET A 42 -7.08 9.14 -8.89
N ALA A 43 -8.32 8.69 -8.77
CA ALA A 43 -9.42 9.59 -8.48
C ALA A 43 -9.20 10.22 -7.10
N GLU A 44 -9.53 11.49 -6.99
CA GLU A 44 -9.31 12.22 -5.78
C GLU A 44 -10.11 11.64 -4.62
N THR A 45 -9.44 11.43 -3.50
CA THR A 45 -10.09 10.91 -2.31
C THR A 45 -9.25 11.32 -1.11
N GLU A 46 -9.89 11.53 0.00
CA GLU A 46 -9.18 11.97 1.19
C GLU A 46 -8.47 10.81 1.86
N GLU A 47 -9.04 9.65 1.82
CA GLU A 47 -8.52 8.53 2.57
C GLU A 47 -8.79 7.22 1.88
N ILE A 48 -7.87 6.31 1.99
CA ILE A 48 -8.01 4.99 1.39
C ILE A 48 -8.27 3.99 2.49
N THR A 49 -9.27 3.15 2.27
CA THR A 49 -9.68 2.14 3.25
C THR A 49 -8.99 0.81 2.97
N ASP A 50 -8.68 0.10 4.05
CA ASP A 50 -8.11 -1.23 3.94
C ASP A 50 -9.22 -2.20 3.54
N ALA A 51 -9.05 -2.88 2.44
CA ALA A 51 -10.07 -3.79 1.92
C ALA A 51 -10.22 -5.07 2.74
N GLU A 52 -9.21 -5.40 3.54
CA GLU A 52 -9.25 -6.61 4.35
C GLU A 52 -9.47 -6.40 5.83
N TYR A 53 -8.79 -5.45 6.42
CA TYR A 53 -8.88 -5.21 7.85
C TYR A 53 -9.87 -4.11 8.23
N GLY A 54 -10.32 -3.34 7.26
CA GLY A 54 -11.14 -2.17 7.54
C GLY A 54 -10.25 -1.02 8.01
N GLY A 55 -10.83 0.12 8.24
CA GLY A 55 -10.08 1.29 8.68
C GLY A 55 -9.24 1.89 7.58
N SER A 56 -8.40 2.84 7.92
CA SER A 56 -7.62 3.57 6.94
C SER A 56 -6.25 2.96 6.73
N VAL A 57 -5.78 2.98 5.50
CA VAL A 57 -4.41 2.62 5.19
C VAL A 57 -3.65 3.85 4.74
N GLY A 58 -4.22 5.04 4.93
CA GLY A 58 -3.54 6.30 4.66
C GLY A 58 -4.07 7.04 3.46
N HIS A 59 -3.24 7.92 2.95
CA HIS A 59 -3.58 8.73 1.79
C HIS A 59 -2.39 8.76 0.85
N ILE A 60 -2.67 8.98 -0.42
CA ILE A 60 -1.61 8.99 -1.44
C ILE A 60 -0.81 10.27 -1.31
N VAL A 61 0.51 10.15 -1.35
CA VAL A 61 1.42 11.29 -1.35
C VAL A 61 2.31 11.21 -2.59
N GLY A 62 2.63 12.35 -3.14
CA GLY A 62 3.48 12.42 -4.32
C GLY A 62 2.75 11.98 -5.58
N GLU A 63 3.51 11.70 -6.61
CA GLU A 63 2.94 11.29 -7.88
C GLU A 63 2.77 9.79 -7.97
N VAL A 64 1.68 9.36 -8.58
CA VAL A 64 1.49 7.96 -8.91
C VAL A 64 2.24 7.70 -10.19
N LEU A 65 3.16 6.74 -10.18
CA LEU A 65 3.94 6.41 -11.36
C LEU A 65 3.25 5.28 -12.11
N LYS A 66 3.05 5.48 -13.40
CA LYS A 66 2.38 4.51 -14.25
C LYS A 66 3.33 4.06 -15.36
N GLN A 67 3.38 2.78 -15.61
CA GLN A 67 4.17 2.26 -16.72
C GLN A 67 3.43 1.10 -17.38
N PRO A 68 3.67 0.83 -18.65
CA PRO A 68 3.01 -0.28 -19.33
C PRO A 68 3.39 -1.61 -18.66
N ALA A 69 2.43 -2.49 -18.52
CA ALA A 69 2.69 -3.80 -17.96
C ALA A 69 3.50 -4.64 -18.96
N LYS A 70 4.47 -5.36 -18.46
CA LYS A 70 5.37 -6.16 -19.27
C LYS A 70 5.47 -7.56 -18.72
N GLU A 71 5.75 -8.52 -19.57
CA GLU A 71 5.93 -9.88 -19.16
C GLU A 71 7.03 -10.53 -20.01
N ASN A 72 7.82 -11.39 -19.39
CA ASN A 72 8.83 -12.12 -20.13
C ASN A 72 8.18 -13.34 -20.79
N VAL A 73 8.37 -13.46 -22.08
CA VAL A 73 7.76 -14.53 -22.86
C VAL A 73 8.86 -15.45 -23.38
N LEU A 74 8.72 -16.75 -23.19
CA LEU A 74 9.65 -17.73 -23.67
C LEU A 74 9.38 -18.02 -25.14
N LEU A 75 10.38 -17.85 -25.98
CA LEU A 75 10.26 -18.11 -27.41
C LEU A 75 10.60 -19.56 -27.73
N GLU A 76 10.22 -20.02 -28.92
CA GLU A 76 10.46 -21.38 -29.34
C GLU A 76 11.93 -21.76 -29.36
N ASP A 77 12.81 -20.82 -29.58
CA ASP A 77 14.25 -21.11 -29.63
C ASP A 77 14.87 -21.16 -28.23
N GLY A 78 14.08 -21.04 -27.17
CA GLY A 78 14.59 -21.11 -25.82
C GLY A 78 15.02 -19.78 -25.22
N THR A 79 14.89 -18.69 -25.97
CA THR A 79 15.24 -17.38 -25.45
C THR A 79 13.98 -16.68 -24.92
N TYR A 80 14.19 -15.60 -24.15
CA TYR A 80 13.09 -14.83 -23.63
C TYR A 80 13.02 -13.45 -24.31
N THR A 81 11.84 -12.93 -24.44
CA THR A 81 11.63 -11.57 -24.89
C THR A 81 10.64 -10.91 -23.96
N THR A 82 10.54 -9.60 -23.98
CA THR A 82 9.59 -8.87 -23.17
C THR A 82 8.40 -8.46 -24.02
N ALA A 83 7.21 -8.80 -23.58
CA ALA A 83 5.98 -8.40 -24.23
C ALA A 83 5.36 -7.26 -23.43
N VAL A 84 4.78 -6.28 -24.13
CA VAL A 84 4.06 -5.19 -23.50
C VAL A 84 2.60 -5.42 -23.81
N TYR A 85 1.76 -5.38 -22.78
CA TYR A 85 0.34 -5.61 -22.96
C TYR A 85 -0.40 -4.29 -23.23
N ASP A 86 -1.28 -4.29 -24.22
CA ASP A 86 -2.08 -3.12 -24.51
C ASP A 86 -3.11 -2.97 -23.39
N ASP A 87 -3.34 -1.74 -22.97
CA ASP A 87 -4.32 -1.42 -21.93
C ASP A 87 -4.11 -2.20 -20.64
N ARG A 88 -2.84 -2.36 -20.27
CA ARG A 88 -2.47 -2.89 -18.96
C ARG A 88 -1.32 -2.07 -18.44
N TYR A 89 -1.42 -1.66 -17.20
CA TYR A 89 -0.44 -0.77 -16.60
C TYR A 89 -0.09 -1.23 -15.19
N ASP A 90 1.15 -0.98 -14.81
CA ASP A 90 1.59 -1.20 -13.45
C ASP A 90 1.71 0.17 -12.80
N LEU A 91 1.29 0.26 -11.54
CA LEU A 91 1.35 1.50 -10.81
C LEU A 91 2.24 1.37 -9.59
N TYR A 92 2.92 2.46 -9.25
CA TYR A 92 3.62 2.58 -7.99
C TYR A 92 2.91 3.73 -7.26
N VAL A 93 2.28 3.41 -6.15
CA VAL A 93 1.48 4.36 -5.38
C VAL A 93 2.08 4.48 -4.01
N THR A 94 2.46 5.69 -3.61
CA THR A 94 3.05 5.91 -2.29
C THR A 94 2.00 6.47 -1.35
N LEU A 95 1.89 5.86 -0.18
CA LEU A 95 0.93 6.28 0.83
C LEU A 95 1.62 6.62 2.13
N GLU A 96 0.98 7.48 2.92
CA GLU A 96 1.42 7.75 4.28
C GLU A 96 0.28 7.45 5.21
N THR A 97 0.56 6.80 6.32
CA THR A 97 -0.43 6.44 7.30
C THR A 97 0.15 6.52 8.72
N PRO A 98 -0.66 6.88 9.71
CA PRO A 98 -0.27 6.71 11.10
C PRO A 98 -0.10 5.22 11.34
N ALA A 99 0.80 4.86 12.19
CA ALA A 99 1.07 3.46 12.50
C ALA A 99 1.63 3.30 13.90
N VAL A 100 1.75 2.08 14.33
CA VAL A 100 2.32 1.75 15.64
C VAL A 100 3.50 0.83 15.39
N GLU A 101 4.65 1.21 15.91
CA GLU A 101 5.84 0.39 15.82
C GLU A 101 5.99 -0.38 17.11
N THR A 102 6.15 -1.70 17.04
CA THR A 102 6.34 -2.56 18.19
C THR A 102 7.56 -3.44 17.94
N GLU A 103 7.94 -4.22 18.90
CA GLU A 103 9.04 -5.13 18.71
C GLU A 103 8.70 -6.22 17.69
N ASN A 104 7.43 -6.41 17.39
CA ASN A 104 6.99 -7.40 16.43
C ASN A 104 6.73 -6.81 15.05
N GLY A 105 7.04 -5.55 14.84
CA GLY A 105 6.87 -4.91 13.54
C GLY A 105 5.99 -3.67 13.60
N VAL A 106 5.57 -3.23 12.45
CA VAL A 106 4.80 -2.01 12.29
C VAL A 106 3.38 -2.38 11.85
N PHE A 107 2.39 -1.74 12.46
CA PHE A 107 1.01 -2.06 12.20
C PHE A 107 0.18 -0.78 12.04
N THR A 108 -0.86 -0.84 11.23
CA THR A 108 -1.82 0.28 11.17
C THR A 108 -2.62 0.27 12.47
N PRO A 109 -3.37 1.31 12.76
CA PRO A 109 -4.20 1.32 13.98
C PRO A 109 -5.18 0.15 14.02
N ASP A 110 -5.59 -0.36 12.87
CA ASP A 110 -6.52 -1.47 12.81
C ASP A 110 -5.80 -2.82 12.66
N ASP A 111 -4.55 -2.86 13.09
CA ASP A 111 -3.75 -4.07 13.16
C ASP A 111 -3.33 -4.72 11.85
N ARG A 112 -3.36 -4.00 10.77
CA ARG A 112 -2.79 -4.51 9.53
C ARG A 112 -1.26 -4.44 9.63
N PRO A 113 -0.55 -5.53 9.50
CA PRO A 113 0.90 -5.48 9.52
C PRO A 113 1.42 -4.85 8.23
N LEU A 114 2.41 -3.97 8.35
CA LEU A 114 3.03 -3.33 7.20
C LEU A 114 4.48 -3.80 7.14
N TYR A 115 4.84 -4.49 6.08
CA TYR A 115 6.21 -4.97 5.92
C TYR A 115 6.55 -5.12 4.44
N PHE A 116 7.82 -5.06 4.15
CA PHE A 116 8.32 -5.16 2.78
C PHE A 116 7.91 -6.53 2.22
N GLY A 117 7.31 -6.54 1.07
CA GLY A 117 6.83 -7.77 0.45
C GLY A 117 5.39 -8.12 0.82
N GLY A 118 4.80 -7.44 1.78
CA GLY A 118 3.43 -7.71 2.18
C GLY A 118 2.42 -7.18 1.17
N THR A 119 1.25 -7.80 1.12
CA THR A 119 0.18 -7.38 0.22
C THR A 119 -0.84 -6.56 0.98
N VAL A 120 -1.25 -5.44 0.42
CA VAL A 120 -2.26 -4.57 1.00
C VAL A 120 -3.41 -4.39 0.02
N GLY A 121 -4.63 -4.64 0.50
CA GLY A 121 -5.81 -4.38 -0.29
C GLY A 121 -6.31 -2.97 0.00
N ILE A 122 -6.57 -2.20 -1.04
CA ILE A 122 -7.02 -0.82 -0.89
C ILE A 122 -8.35 -0.60 -1.58
N ASN A 123 -9.16 0.28 -1.01
CA ASN A 123 -10.43 0.66 -1.57
C ASN A 123 -10.58 2.17 -1.37
N ASN A 124 -10.70 2.93 -2.44
CA ASN A 124 -10.83 4.38 -2.35
C ASN A 124 -12.26 4.86 -2.66
N GLY A 125 -13.21 3.95 -2.70
CA GLY A 125 -14.59 4.26 -3.02
C GLY A 125 -14.89 4.14 -4.52
N HIS A 126 -13.87 4.04 -5.37
CA HIS A 126 -14.03 3.93 -6.81
C HIS A 126 -13.53 2.58 -7.32
N VAL A 127 -12.55 2.01 -6.64
CA VAL A 127 -11.99 0.72 -7.05
C VAL A 127 -11.40 0.02 -5.84
N GLU A 128 -11.39 -1.29 -5.87
CA GLU A 128 -10.74 -2.09 -4.86
C GLU A 128 -9.65 -2.88 -5.57
N THR A 129 -8.44 -2.82 -5.09
CA THR A 129 -7.33 -3.54 -5.72
C THR A 129 -6.28 -3.87 -4.67
N PHE A 130 -5.28 -4.67 -5.04
CA PHE A 130 -4.25 -5.12 -4.14
C PHE A 130 -2.88 -4.76 -4.68
N GLY A 131 -1.98 -4.40 -3.79
CA GLY A 131 -0.61 -4.10 -4.17
C GLY A 131 0.37 -4.71 -3.20
N GLU A 132 1.61 -4.82 -3.63
CA GLU A 132 2.69 -5.35 -2.80
C GLU A 132 3.52 -4.18 -2.30
N ILE A 133 3.90 -4.20 -1.03
CA ILE A 133 4.75 -3.17 -0.47
C ILE A 133 6.17 -3.41 -0.97
N VAL A 134 6.67 -2.48 -1.78
CA VAL A 134 8.02 -2.57 -2.34
C VAL A 134 8.98 -1.57 -1.72
N GLU A 135 8.47 -0.62 -0.95
CA GLU A 135 9.30 0.31 -0.19
C GLU A 135 8.55 0.64 1.10
N LEU A 136 9.27 0.82 2.18
CA LEU A 136 8.67 1.18 3.45
C LEU A 136 9.66 1.98 4.28
N GLU A 137 9.21 3.10 4.80
CA GLU A 137 10.05 3.98 5.60
C GLU A 137 9.26 4.47 6.80
N ILE A 138 9.88 4.43 7.97
CA ILE A 138 9.25 4.97 9.17
C ILE A 138 9.75 6.39 9.33
N LEU A 139 8.82 7.33 9.36
CA LEU A 139 9.16 8.73 9.50
C LEU A 139 9.10 9.09 10.98
N ARG A 140 10.20 9.64 11.52
CA ARG A 140 10.28 9.95 12.94
C ARG A 140 10.43 11.44 13.20
#